data_6919c776aae07a2d5811fbf4b946f2fc
#
_entry.id   6919c776aae07a2d5811fbf4b946f2fc
#
_cell.length_a   1.000
_cell.length_b   1.000
_cell.length_c   1.000
_cell.angle_alpha   90.00
_cell.angle_beta   90.00
_cell.angle_gamma   90.00
#
_symmetry.space_group_name_H-M   'P 1'
#
loop_
_entity.id
_entity.type
_entity.pdbx_description
1 polymer ?
#
loop_
_entity_poly.entity_id
_entity_poly.type
_entity_poly.pdbx_seq_one_letter_code
_entity_poly.pdbx_strand_id
1 'polypeptide(L)' 'AENERLAVLEQEVGALREELAALRRAFEEFTGQF' A
#
# COMPACT_ATOMS: atom_id res chain seq x y z
N ALA A 1 -11.53 22.35 -2.08
CA ALA A 1 -12.81 21.67 -2.20
C ALA A 1 -12.68 20.24 -1.67
N GLU A 2 -13.80 19.72 -1.16
CA GLU A 2 -13.80 18.39 -0.55
C GLU A 2 -13.53 17.28 -1.55
N ASN A 3 -13.97 17.46 -2.81
CA ASN A 3 -13.73 16.46 -3.84
C ASN A 3 -12.24 16.31 -4.14
N GLU A 4 -11.52 17.41 -4.13
CA GLU A 4 -10.08 17.36 -4.36
C GLU A 4 -9.35 16.69 -3.21
N ARG A 5 -9.82 16.97 -1.99
CA ARG A 5 -9.25 16.37 -0.80
C ARG A 5 -9.46 14.86 -0.81
N LEU A 6 -10.67 14.43 -1.18
CA LEU A 6 -10.97 13.00 -1.26
C LEU A 6 -10.10 12.31 -2.31
N ALA A 7 -9.90 12.96 -3.44
CA ALA A 7 -9.07 12.40 -4.50
C ALA A 7 -7.63 12.19 -4.01
N VAL A 8 -7.10 13.18 -3.29
CA VAL A 8 -5.75 13.09 -2.74
C VAL A 8 -5.67 11.95 -1.72
N LEU A 9 -6.66 11.86 -0.85
CA LEU A 9 -6.68 10.80 0.15
C LEU A 9 -6.79 9.42 -0.48
N GLU A 10 -7.59 9.29 -1.52
CA GLU A 10 -7.71 8.02 -2.22
C GLU A 10 -6.39 7.62 -2.87
N GLN A 11 -5.68 8.58 -3.44
CA GLN A 11 -4.37 8.31 -4.02
C GLN A 11 -3.39 7.86 -2.95
N GLU A 12 -3.39 8.52 -1.81
CA GLU A 12 -2.52 8.15 -0.71
C GLU A 12 -2.83 6.76 -0.18
N VAL A 13 -4.10 6.43 -0.04
CA VAL A 13 -4.51 5.10 0.40
C VAL A 13 -4.06 4.06 -0.61
N GLY A 14 -4.21 4.35 -1.90
CA GLY A 14 -3.76 3.44 -2.95
C GLY A 14 -2.26 3.17 -2.87
N ALA A 15 -1.46 4.23 -2.69
CA ALA A 15 -0.02 4.10 -2.55
C ALA A 15 0.35 3.28 -1.32
N LEU A 16 -0.32 3.54 -0.20
CA LEU A 16 -0.07 2.79 1.03
C LEU A 16 -0.41 1.32 0.87
N ARG A 17 -1.49 1.01 0.18
CA ARG A 17 -1.88 -0.37 -0.07
C ARG A 17 -0.85 -1.09 -0.93
N GLU A 18 -0.30 -0.39 -1.93
CA GLU A 18 0.75 -0.97 -2.76
C GLU A 18 2.01 -1.23 -1.97
N GLU A 19 2.38 -0.29 -1.11
CA GLU A 19 3.54 -0.47 -0.26
C GLU A 19 3.35 -1.64 0.70
N LEU A 20 2.16 -1.75 1.26
CA LEU A 20 1.85 -2.85 2.17
C LEU A 20 1.88 -4.19 1.44
N ALA A 21 1.34 -4.24 0.23
CA ALA A 21 1.36 -5.47 -0.56
C ALA A 21 2.79 -5.89 -0.90
N ALA A 22 3.65 -4.93 -1.24
CA ALA A 22 5.04 -5.21 -1.52
C ALA A 22 5.75 -5.74 -0.28
N LEU A 23 5.49 -5.13 0.86
CA LEU A 23 6.06 -5.56 2.12
C LEU A 23 5.62 -6.97 2.48
N ARG A 24 4.34 -7.26 2.27
CA ARG A 24 3.82 -8.60 2.53
C ARG A 24 4.49 -9.65 1.66
N ARG A 25 4.68 -9.34 0.39
CA ARG A 25 5.37 -10.27 -0.51
C ARG A 25 6.80 -10.50 -0.08
N ALA A 26 7.49 -9.45 0.30
CA ALA A 26 8.86 -9.57 0.79
C ALA A 26 8.92 -10.42 2.06
N PHE A 27 7.97 -10.21 2.94
CA PHE A 27 7.90 -10.96 4.19
C PHE A 27 7.61 -12.45 3.93
N GLU A 28 6.69 -12.72 3.01
CA GLU A 28 6.38 -14.10 2.66
C GLU A 28 7.56 -14.80 2.02
N GLU A 29 8.29 -14.12 1.16
CA GLU A 29 9.50 -14.68 0.58
C GLU A 29 10.55 -14.96 1.65
N PHE A 30 10.69 -14.05 2.58
CA PHE A 30 11.64 -14.19 3.67
C PHE A 30 11.28 -15.39 4.54
N THR A 31 10.01 -15.51 4.94
CA THR A 31 9.59 -16.63 5.78
C THR A 31 9.55 -17.94 5.01
N GLY A 32 9.31 -17.88 3.72
CA GLY A 32 9.32 -19.07 2.88
C GLY A 32 10.68 -19.73 2.74
N GLN A 33 11.75 -18.97 3.04
CA GLN A 33 13.11 -19.50 2.99
C GLN A 33 13.48 -20.33 4.20
N PHE A 34 12.68 -20.22 5.24
CA PHE A 34 12.86 -20.99 6.45
C PHE A 34 11.96 -22.21 6.46
#